data_8eea84d04ebb749d65968dda1b2037ae
#
_entry.id   8eea84d04ebb749d65968dda1b2037ae
#
_cell.length_a   1.000
_cell.length_b   1.000
_cell.length_c   1.000
_cell.angle_alpha   90.00
_cell.angle_beta   90.00
_cell.angle_gamma   90.00
#
_symmetry.space_group_name_H-M   'P 1'
#
loop_
_entity.id
_entity.type
_entity.pdbx_description
1 polymer ?
#
loop_
_entity_poly.entity_id
_entity_poly.type
_entity_poly.pdbx_seq_one_letter_code
_entity_poly.pdbx_strand_id
1 'polypeptide(L)'
;MSNQQSRLENFDDAFQTQGLHRGKQYGKKKRSWVSMIIQLIVLVLTAITGYSMYKQPIFNIVFAKQTIDFHQLKNFQDTVTQIGNININLGNIDQLQQSIDRLLIVFYAFFALCILSLILSILTIIFNRSALKVVNMLFLAIMLVITMYFSYIILTLAEKISDSLKQYYLTVSPDQVVVEADAIHNALILLACSIGLLIISLFFRNRKIRIK
;
A
#
# COMPACT_ATOMS: atom_id res chain seq x y z
N MET A 1 -76.04 1.20 24.81
CA MET A 1 -75.04 1.99 24.07
C MET A 1 -73.74 2.25 24.83
N SER A 2 -73.58 1.93 26.06
CA SER A 2 -72.34 2.20 26.87
C SER A 2 -71.18 1.24 26.68
N ASN A 3 -71.42 0.03 26.17
CA ASN A 3 -70.38 -1.02 26.06
C ASN A 3 -69.47 -0.88 24.78
N GLN A 4 -69.87 -0.07 23.82
CA GLN A 4 -69.02 0.15 22.63
C GLN A 4 -68.03 1.30 22.84
N GLN A 5 -68.42 2.31 23.61
CA GLN A 5 -67.51 3.44 23.91
C GLN A 5 -66.35 2.99 24.78
N SER A 6 -66.60 2.17 25.82
CA SER A 6 -65.52 1.64 26.67
C SER A 6 -64.52 0.71 25.92
N ARG A 7 -64.98 0.04 24.85
CA ARG A 7 -64.08 -0.76 23.99
C ARG A 7 -63.19 0.08 23.08
N LEU A 8 -63.69 1.22 22.60
CA LEU A 8 -62.92 2.14 21.75
C LEU A 8 -61.85 2.89 22.56
N GLU A 9 -62.18 3.31 23.80
CA GLU A 9 -61.19 3.93 24.70
C GLU A 9 -60.07 2.95 25.07
N ASN A 10 -60.39 1.67 25.33
CA ASN A 10 -59.37 0.66 25.57
C ASN A 10 -58.49 0.34 24.32
N PHE A 11 -59.01 0.52 23.10
CA PHE A 11 -58.26 0.39 21.89
C PHE A 11 -57.30 1.56 21.70
N ASP A 12 -57.72 2.79 21.96
CA ASP A 12 -56.84 3.97 21.83
C ASP A 12 -55.73 3.94 22.87
N ASP A 13 -55.97 3.50 24.09
CA ASP A 13 -54.95 3.30 25.12
C ASP A 13 -53.96 2.17 24.72
N ALA A 14 -54.46 1.09 24.12
CA ALA A 14 -53.63 0.02 23.64
C ALA A 14 -52.70 0.46 22.43
N PHE A 15 -53.24 1.32 21.57
CA PHE A 15 -52.44 1.90 20.49
C PHE A 15 -51.44 2.94 20.97
N GLN A 16 -51.76 3.74 21.98
CA GLN A 16 -50.83 4.67 22.60
C GLN A 16 -49.68 3.95 23.34
N THR A 17 -49.96 2.83 24.00
CA THR A 17 -48.93 2.03 24.67
C THR A 17 -48.07 1.22 23.69
N GLN A 18 -48.59 0.77 22.54
CA GLN A 18 -47.80 0.12 21.49
C GLN A 18 -46.92 1.11 20.71
N GLY A 19 -47.24 2.41 20.70
CA GLY A 19 -46.39 3.45 20.13
C GLY A 19 -45.07 3.66 20.87
N LEU A 20 -44.86 3.08 22.05
CA LEU A 20 -43.66 3.24 22.87
C LEU A 20 -42.54 2.25 22.56
N HIS A 21 -42.76 1.25 21.74
CA HIS A 21 -41.68 0.46 21.16
C HIS A 21 -41.14 1.10 19.85
N ARG A 22 -40.98 2.42 19.84
CA ARG A 22 -40.12 3.07 18.85
C ARG A 22 -38.73 2.52 19.02
N GLY A 23 -38.39 1.55 18.18
CA GLY A 23 -37.02 1.06 18.09
C GLY A 23 -36.09 2.25 18.00
N LYS A 24 -35.02 2.24 18.81
CA LYS A 24 -34.03 3.31 18.93
C LYS A 24 -33.73 3.89 17.55
N GLN A 25 -34.37 5.03 17.18
CA GLN A 25 -34.10 5.71 15.91
C GLN A 25 -32.71 6.31 16.05
N TYR A 26 -31.75 5.70 15.37
CA TYR A 26 -30.41 6.25 15.27
C TYR A 26 -30.39 7.30 14.17
N GLY A 27 -30.11 8.56 14.51
CA GLY A 27 -29.88 9.63 13.57
C GLY A 27 -28.70 9.35 12.63
N LYS A 28 -28.55 10.18 11.59
CA LYS A 28 -27.41 10.10 10.65
C LYS A 28 -26.10 10.07 11.44
N LYS A 29 -25.22 9.12 11.11
CA LYS A 29 -23.90 9.00 11.74
C LYS A 29 -23.12 10.31 11.56
N LYS A 30 -22.71 10.96 12.64
CA LYS A 30 -21.85 12.13 12.58
C LYS A 30 -20.46 11.70 12.11
N ARG A 31 -19.97 12.30 11.04
CA ARG A 31 -18.60 12.06 10.54
C ARG A 31 -17.56 12.46 11.56
N SER A 32 -16.57 11.61 11.79
CA SER A 32 -15.41 11.97 12.60
C SER A 32 -14.41 12.78 11.76
N TRP A 33 -14.25 14.04 12.08
CA TRP A 33 -13.27 14.93 11.43
C TRP A 33 -11.84 14.42 11.57
N VAL A 34 -11.49 13.92 12.75
CA VAL A 34 -10.15 13.34 13.02
C VAL A 34 -9.87 12.19 12.07
N SER A 35 -10.84 11.28 11.90
CA SER A 35 -10.67 10.17 10.95
C SER A 35 -10.51 10.64 9.50
N MET A 36 -11.13 11.74 9.10
CA MET A 36 -11.01 12.30 7.76
C MET A 36 -9.63 12.92 7.52
N ILE A 37 -9.11 13.64 8.51
CA ILE A 37 -7.76 14.22 8.45
C ILE A 37 -6.71 13.12 8.35
N ILE A 38 -6.82 12.07 9.17
CA ILE A 38 -5.90 10.93 9.10
C ILE A 38 -5.93 10.28 7.71
N GLN A 39 -7.11 10.10 7.10
CA GLN A 39 -7.23 9.53 5.76
C GLN A 39 -6.58 10.42 4.70
N LEU A 40 -6.67 11.74 4.83
CA LEU A 40 -5.99 12.68 3.94
C LEU A 40 -4.47 12.55 4.06
N ILE A 41 -3.96 12.44 5.28
CA ILE A 41 -2.52 12.23 5.51
C ILE A 41 -2.07 10.92 4.89
N VAL A 42 -2.80 9.82 5.09
CA VAL A 42 -2.49 8.51 4.49
C VAL A 42 -2.48 8.60 2.96
N LEU A 43 -3.43 9.29 2.35
CA LEU A 43 -3.46 9.51 0.90
C LEU A 43 -2.20 10.22 0.41
N VAL A 44 -1.77 11.28 1.10
CA VAL A 44 -0.55 12.03 0.75
C VAL A 44 0.69 11.16 0.93
N LEU A 45 0.81 10.43 2.04
CA LEU A 45 1.94 9.53 2.29
C LEU A 45 2.02 8.42 1.22
N THR A 46 0.90 7.83 0.83
CA THR A 46 0.85 6.81 -0.23
C THR A 46 1.27 7.41 -1.59
N ALA A 47 0.83 8.62 -1.90
CA ALA A 47 1.24 9.32 -3.13
C ALA A 47 2.75 9.62 -3.15
N ILE A 48 3.30 10.08 -2.01
CA ILE A 48 4.74 10.32 -1.87
C ILE A 48 5.51 9.01 -2.01
N THR A 49 5.02 7.91 -1.44
CA THR A 49 5.64 6.58 -1.58
C THR A 49 5.72 6.15 -3.05
N GLY A 50 4.61 6.25 -3.80
CA GLY A 50 4.60 5.94 -5.23
C GLY A 50 5.54 6.83 -6.04
N TYR A 51 5.56 8.13 -5.75
CA TYR A 51 6.45 9.08 -6.42
C TYR A 51 7.93 8.82 -6.09
N SER A 52 8.24 8.53 -4.82
CA SER A 52 9.59 8.19 -4.37
C SER A 52 10.12 6.96 -5.10
N MET A 53 9.34 5.88 -5.14
CA MET A 53 9.71 4.64 -5.85
C MET A 53 9.86 4.81 -7.36
N TYR A 54 9.20 5.81 -7.95
CA TYR A 54 9.30 6.09 -9.39
C TYR A 54 10.51 6.95 -9.75
N LYS A 55 10.87 7.94 -8.90
CA LYS A 55 11.85 8.98 -9.21
C LYS A 55 13.16 8.86 -8.47
N GLN A 56 13.15 8.30 -7.26
CA GLN A 56 14.37 8.16 -6.47
C GLN A 56 15.16 6.92 -6.88
N PRO A 57 16.48 6.91 -6.63
CA PRO A 57 17.30 5.74 -6.87
C PRO A 57 16.80 4.54 -6.06
N ILE A 58 16.78 3.39 -6.70
CA ILE A 58 16.35 2.11 -6.09
C ILE A 58 17.56 1.40 -5.51
N PHE A 59 18.66 1.38 -6.26
CA PHE A 59 19.93 0.84 -5.80
C PHE A 59 21.10 1.61 -6.40
N ASN A 60 22.24 1.52 -5.73
CA ASN A 60 23.50 2.15 -6.15
C ASN A 60 24.48 1.06 -6.52
N ILE A 61 25.08 1.19 -7.70
CA ILE A 61 26.21 0.36 -8.12
C ILE A 61 27.49 1.07 -7.64
N VAL A 62 28.05 0.58 -6.56
CA VAL A 62 29.14 1.27 -5.81
C VAL A 62 30.41 1.39 -6.66
N PHE A 63 30.83 0.32 -7.32
CA PHE A 63 32.06 0.32 -8.13
C PHE A 63 31.94 1.22 -9.38
N ALA A 64 30.73 1.38 -9.96
CA ALA A 64 30.49 2.25 -11.10
C ALA A 64 30.12 3.68 -10.69
N LYS A 65 29.89 3.93 -9.39
CA LYS A 65 29.37 5.20 -8.84
C LYS A 65 28.10 5.65 -9.57
N GLN A 66 27.26 4.71 -9.94
CA GLN A 66 26.00 4.96 -10.64
C GLN A 66 24.82 4.62 -9.74
N THR A 67 23.82 5.47 -9.80
CA THR A 67 22.50 5.27 -9.14
C THR A 67 21.52 4.79 -10.17
N ILE A 68 20.74 3.78 -9.86
CA ILE A 68 19.74 3.21 -10.78
C ILE A 68 18.34 3.53 -10.25
N ASP A 69 17.60 4.31 -11.02
CA ASP A 69 16.18 4.57 -10.83
C ASP A 69 15.31 3.58 -11.65
N PHE A 70 13.99 3.67 -11.50
CA PHE A 70 13.05 2.81 -12.23
C PHE A 70 13.17 2.94 -13.76
N HIS A 71 13.39 4.15 -14.26
CA HIS A 71 13.50 4.39 -15.70
C HIS A 71 14.79 3.81 -16.28
N GLN A 72 15.89 3.97 -15.58
CA GLN A 72 17.18 3.39 -15.95
C GLN A 72 17.15 1.86 -15.87
N LEU A 73 16.47 1.30 -14.88
CA LEU A 73 16.27 -0.15 -14.76
C LEU A 73 15.54 -0.72 -15.98
N LYS A 74 14.49 -0.05 -16.46
CA LYS A 74 13.77 -0.43 -17.68
C LYS A 74 14.66 -0.34 -18.92
N ASN A 75 15.39 0.75 -19.09
CA ASN A 75 16.31 0.91 -20.22
C ASN A 75 17.43 -0.14 -20.20
N PHE A 76 17.90 -0.51 -19.01
CA PHE A 76 18.91 -1.56 -18.84
C PHE A 76 18.35 -2.93 -19.25
N GLN A 77 17.11 -3.25 -18.96
CA GLN A 77 16.45 -4.46 -19.44
C GLN A 77 16.43 -4.51 -20.97
N ASP A 78 16.03 -3.42 -21.62
CA ASP A 78 15.99 -3.33 -23.08
C ASP A 78 17.38 -3.54 -23.68
N THR A 79 18.43 -2.98 -23.07
CA THR A 79 19.83 -3.14 -23.49
C THR A 79 20.34 -4.57 -23.32
N VAL A 80 20.06 -5.20 -22.17
CA VAL A 80 20.47 -6.59 -21.90
C VAL A 80 19.76 -7.56 -22.84
N THR A 81 18.49 -7.32 -23.15
CA THR A 81 17.72 -8.12 -24.11
C THR A 81 18.33 -8.03 -25.53
N GLN A 82 18.78 -6.84 -25.94
CA GLN A 82 19.46 -6.64 -27.24
C GLN A 82 20.81 -7.35 -27.28
N ILE A 83 21.59 -7.30 -26.22
CA ILE A 83 22.91 -7.97 -26.12
C ILE A 83 22.72 -9.50 -26.09
N GLY A 84 21.72 -10.03 -25.39
CA GLY A 84 21.41 -11.47 -25.36
C GLY A 84 21.11 -12.04 -26.75
N ASN A 85 20.54 -11.24 -27.64
CA ASN A 85 20.26 -11.63 -29.03
C ASN A 85 21.54 -11.69 -29.93
N ILE A 86 22.68 -11.16 -29.48
CA ILE A 86 23.95 -11.13 -30.22
C ILE A 86 24.86 -12.32 -29.88
N ASN A 87 24.34 -13.46 -29.42
CA ASN A 87 25.11 -14.70 -29.19
C ASN A 87 26.52 -14.52 -28.55
N ILE A 88 26.67 -13.53 -27.67
CA ILE A 88 27.88 -13.39 -26.88
C ILE A 88 27.69 -14.34 -25.67
N ASN A 89 28.49 -15.39 -25.66
CA ASN A 89 28.48 -16.45 -24.66
C ASN A 89 29.00 -15.93 -23.30
N LEU A 90 28.25 -15.02 -22.67
CA LEU A 90 28.51 -14.50 -21.34
C LEU A 90 27.65 -15.35 -20.38
N GLY A 91 28.19 -16.44 -19.89
CA GLY A 91 27.52 -17.51 -19.14
C GLY A 91 26.65 -17.11 -17.92
N ASN A 92 26.53 -15.81 -17.62
CA ASN A 92 25.74 -15.30 -16.50
C ASN A 92 24.70 -14.23 -16.91
N ILE A 93 24.60 -13.85 -18.20
CA ILE A 93 23.65 -12.82 -18.66
C ILE A 93 22.20 -13.26 -18.44
N ASP A 94 21.88 -14.52 -18.70
CA ASP A 94 20.52 -15.06 -18.56
C ASP A 94 20.02 -14.96 -17.11
N GLN A 95 20.90 -15.20 -16.14
CA GLN A 95 20.56 -15.10 -14.73
C GLN A 95 20.36 -13.65 -14.28
N LEU A 96 21.16 -12.74 -14.82
CA LEU A 96 21.03 -11.30 -14.55
C LEU A 96 19.73 -10.76 -15.16
N GLN A 97 19.46 -11.09 -16.42
CA GLN A 97 18.23 -10.74 -17.12
C GLN A 97 17.00 -11.23 -16.34
N GLN A 98 16.98 -12.50 -15.93
CA GLN A 98 15.88 -13.06 -15.16
C GLN A 98 15.67 -12.32 -13.82
N SER A 99 16.74 -11.87 -13.18
CA SER A 99 16.64 -11.12 -11.91
C SER A 99 16.06 -9.71 -12.14
N ILE A 100 16.44 -9.05 -13.22
CA ILE A 100 15.93 -7.73 -13.63
C ILE A 100 14.46 -7.83 -14.04
N ASP A 101 14.08 -8.85 -14.81
CA ASP A 101 12.70 -9.08 -15.22
C ASP A 101 11.78 -9.30 -14.01
N ARG A 102 12.23 -10.09 -13.03
CA ARG A 102 11.51 -10.28 -11.77
C ARG A 102 11.36 -8.96 -11.01
N LEU A 103 12.42 -8.18 -10.93
CA LEU A 103 12.39 -6.89 -10.24
C LEU A 103 11.37 -5.95 -10.90
N LEU A 104 11.34 -5.86 -12.22
CA LEU A 104 10.40 -5.02 -12.96
C LEU A 104 8.94 -5.48 -12.79
N ILE A 105 8.66 -6.79 -12.84
CA ILE A 105 7.33 -7.32 -12.60
C ILE A 105 6.83 -6.92 -11.19
N VAL A 106 7.69 -7.02 -10.19
CA VAL A 106 7.37 -6.65 -8.81
C VAL A 106 7.13 -5.14 -8.69
N PHE A 107 7.88 -4.30 -9.45
CA PHE A 107 7.61 -2.86 -9.53
C PHE A 107 6.26 -2.53 -10.15
N TYR A 108 5.90 -3.18 -11.25
CA TYR A 108 4.59 -2.98 -11.86
C TYR A 108 3.45 -3.38 -10.91
N ALA A 109 3.61 -4.50 -10.19
CA ALA A 109 2.66 -4.91 -9.16
C ALA A 109 2.54 -3.87 -8.03
N PHE A 110 3.67 -3.33 -7.57
CA PHE A 110 3.72 -2.27 -6.57
C PHE A 110 2.97 -1.01 -7.03
N PHE A 111 3.23 -0.53 -8.25
CA PHE A 111 2.54 0.66 -8.78
C PHE A 111 1.04 0.43 -8.99
N ALA A 112 0.64 -0.75 -9.45
CA ALA A 112 -0.78 -1.10 -9.57
C ALA A 112 -1.49 -1.05 -8.20
N LEU A 113 -0.87 -1.64 -7.17
CA LEU A 113 -1.39 -1.59 -5.80
C LEU A 113 -1.39 -0.16 -5.24
N CYS A 114 -0.38 0.65 -5.55
CA CYS A 114 -0.32 2.05 -5.15
C CYS A 114 -1.52 2.84 -5.71
N ILE A 115 -1.81 2.70 -7.01
CA ILE A 115 -2.96 3.34 -7.65
C ILE A 115 -4.28 2.87 -7.00
N LEU A 116 -4.45 1.57 -6.78
CA LEU A 116 -5.63 1.02 -6.11
C LEU A 116 -5.78 1.56 -4.69
N SER A 117 -4.69 1.65 -3.93
CA SER A 117 -4.68 2.21 -2.58
C SER A 117 -5.06 3.70 -2.57
N LEU A 118 -4.59 4.49 -3.55
CA LEU A 118 -4.98 5.89 -3.70
C LEU A 118 -6.48 6.03 -3.99
N ILE A 119 -7.03 5.21 -4.89
CA ILE A 119 -8.47 5.19 -5.19
C ILE A 119 -9.27 4.82 -3.92
N LEU A 120 -8.84 3.78 -3.20
CA LEU A 120 -9.49 3.37 -1.95
C LEU A 120 -9.40 4.44 -0.87
N SER A 121 -8.30 5.18 -0.78
CA SER A 121 -8.16 6.30 0.15
C SER A 121 -9.15 7.40 -0.16
N ILE A 122 -9.33 7.76 -1.43
CA ILE A 122 -10.33 8.75 -1.87
C ILE A 122 -11.75 8.26 -1.54
N LEU A 123 -12.08 7.01 -1.89
CA LEU A 123 -13.37 6.41 -1.55
C LEU A 123 -13.62 6.38 -0.04
N THR A 124 -12.59 6.15 0.75
CA THR A 124 -12.68 6.15 2.21
C THR A 124 -12.95 7.54 2.76
N ILE A 125 -12.37 8.59 2.17
CA ILE A 125 -12.66 9.98 2.52
C ILE A 125 -14.12 10.32 2.20
N ILE A 126 -14.65 9.87 1.06
CA ILE A 126 -16.02 10.17 0.62
C ILE A 126 -17.04 9.41 1.48
N PHE A 127 -16.89 8.11 1.63
CA PHE A 127 -17.87 7.24 2.30
C PHE A 127 -17.62 7.05 3.79
N ASN A 128 -16.41 7.27 4.27
CA ASN A 128 -15.94 7.10 5.66
C ASN A 128 -16.43 5.78 6.32
N ARG A 129 -16.35 4.67 5.56
CA ARG A 129 -16.74 3.33 6.04
C ARG A 129 -15.51 2.61 6.60
N SER A 130 -15.66 2.00 7.78
CA SER A 130 -14.59 1.23 8.43
C SER A 130 -14.09 0.05 7.56
N ALA A 131 -14.97 -0.58 6.78
CA ALA A 131 -14.59 -1.65 5.87
C ALA A 131 -13.57 -1.19 4.82
N LEU A 132 -13.78 -0.01 4.20
CA LEU A 132 -12.84 0.55 3.22
C LEU A 132 -11.46 0.84 3.83
N LYS A 133 -11.42 1.28 5.11
CA LYS A 133 -10.16 1.50 5.82
C LYS A 133 -9.39 0.20 6.02
N VAL A 134 -10.08 -0.88 6.39
CA VAL A 134 -9.45 -2.20 6.57
C VAL A 134 -8.93 -2.73 5.24
N VAL A 135 -9.70 -2.61 4.16
CA VAL A 135 -9.25 -3.02 2.82
C VAL A 135 -8.04 -2.20 2.40
N ASN A 136 -8.04 -0.88 2.57
CA ASN A 136 -6.90 -0.03 2.25
C ASN A 136 -5.66 -0.39 3.08
N MET A 137 -5.84 -0.68 4.37
CA MET A 137 -4.76 -1.15 5.24
C MET A 137 -4.15 -2.46 4.74
N LEU A 138 -4.98 -3.38 4.21
CA LEU A 138 -4.51 -4.64 3.64
C LEU A 138 -3.67 -4.40 2.38
N PHE A 139 -4.09 -3.49 1.48
CA PHE A 139 -3.28 -3.12 0.30
C PHE A 139 -1.94 -2.50 0.69
N LEU A 140 -1.92 -1.58 1.68
CA LEU A 140 -0.66 -1.00 2.16
C LEU A 140 0.24 -2.05 2.83
N ALA A 141 -0.33 -3.03 3.54
CA ALA A 141 0.44 -4.14 4.11
C ALA A 141 1.06 -5.02 3.01
N ILE A 142 0.32 -5.32 1.94
CA ILE A 142 0.87 -6.04 0.78
C ILE A 142 1.99 -5.23 0.13
N MET A 143 1.81 -3.91 -0.07
CA MET A 143 2.86 -3.04 -0.61
C MET A 143 4.12 -3.05 0.27
N LEU A 144 3.96 -3.05 1.59
CA LEU A 144 5.09 -3.13 2.53
C LEU A 144 5.84 -4.45 2.37
N VAL A 145 5.15 -5.59 2.26
CA VAL A 145 5.76 -6.90 2.00
C VAL A 145 6.50 -6.90 0.65
N ILE A 146 5.89 -6.32 -0.39
CA ILE A 146 6.54 -6.16 -1.70
C ILE A 146 7.81 -5.33 -1.59
N THR A 147 7.79 -4.25 -0.80
CA THR A 147 8.97 -3.40 -0.61
C THR A 147 10.10 -4.14 0.14
N MET A 148 9.76 -4.98 1.12
CA MET A 148 10.74 -5.88 1.75
C MET A 148 11.30 -6.91 0.76
N TYR A 149 10.48 -7.39 -0.16
CA TYR A 149 10.92 -8.30 -1.21
C TYR A 149 11.87 -7.64 -2.20
N PHE A 150 11.74 -6.33 -2.47
CA PHE A 150 12.74 -5.58 -3.24
C PHE A 150 14.12 -5.64 -2.58
N SER A 151 14.21 -5.36 -1.28
CA SER A 151 15.46 -5.49 -0.52
C SER A 151 16.10 -6.86 -0.72
N TYR A 152 15.31 -7.92 -0.59
CA TYR A 152 15.79 -9.29 -0.80
C TYR A 152 16.33 -9.52 -2.22
N ILE A 153 15.62 -9.06 -3.26
CA ILE A 153 16.06 -9.22 -4.65
C ILE A 153 17.39 -8.47 -4.88
N ILE A 154 17.52 -7.24 -4.35
CA ILE A 154 18.74 -6.43 -4.53
C ILE A 154 19.93 -7.08 -3.84
N LEU A 155 19.76 -7.62 -2.62
CA LEU A 155 20.80 -8.37 -1.93
C LEU A 155 21.21 -9.62 -2.73
N THR A 156 20.26 -10.39 -3.24
CA THR A 156 20.54 -11.56 -4.09
C THR A 156 21.27 -11.17 -5.39
N LEU A 157 20.91 -10.01 -5.97
CA LEU A 157 21.60 -9.48 -7.15
C LEU A 157 23.05 -9.10 -6.80
N ALA A 158 23.26 -8.44 -5.66
CA ALA A 158 24.59 -8.06 -5.17
C ALA A 158 25.49 -9.29 -4.93
N GLU A 159 24.94 -10.36 -4.33
CA GLU A 159 25.66 -11.63 -4.13
C GLU A 159 26.07 -12.26 -5.45
N LYS A 160 25.14 -12.38 -6.43
CA LYS A 160 25.43 -12.97 -7.74
C LYS A 160 26.49 -12.20 -8.51
N ILE A 161 26.45 -10.86 -8.46
CA ILE A 161 27.46 -10.03 -9.11
C ILE A 161 28.81 -10.18 -8.41
N SER A 162 28.82 -10.18 -7.07
CA SER A 162 30.04 -10.40 -6.28
C SER A 162 30.70 -11.75 -6.61
N ASP A 163 29.92 -12.83 -6.67
CA ASP A 163 30.42 -14.16 -6.98
C ASP A 163 30.94 -14.26 -8.43
N SER A 164 30.30 -13.57 -9.36
CA SER A 164 30.81 -13.46 -10.74
C SER A 164 32.14 -12.73 -10.79
N LEU A 165 32.32 -11.66 -10.00
CA LEU A 165 33.59 -10.91 -9.93
C LEU A 165 34.70 -11.71 -9.27
N LYS A 166 34.42 -12.57 -8.29
CA LYS A 166 35.39 -13.47 -7.68
C LYS A 166 36.01 -14.43 -8.67
N GLN A 167 35.28 -14.85 -9.70
CA GLN A 167 35.83 -15.68 -10.79
C GLN A 167 36.93 -14.99 -11.58
N TYR A 168 36.98 -13.67 -11.54
CA TYR A 168 38.01 -12.84 -12.18
C TYR A 168 39.09 -12.37 -11.20
N TYR A 169 39.27 -13.08 -10.07
CA TYR A 169 40.25 -12.76 -9.00
C TYR A 169 39.99 -11.43 -8.26
N LEU A 170 38.79 -10.87 -8.37
CA LEU A 170 38.39 -9.67 -7.65
C LEU A 170 37.64 -10.06 -6.38
N THR A 171 38.30 -9.99 -5.23
CA THR A 171 37.68 -10.24 -3.92
C THR A 171 36.87 -9.00 -3.50
N VAL A 172 35.61 -8.95 -3.88
CA VAL A 172 34.69 -7.83 -3.57
C VAL A 172 33.52 -8.38 -2.74
N SER A 173 33.20 -7.72 -1.63
CA SER A 173 32.02 -8.09 -0.85
C SER A 173 30.73 -7.62 -1.55
N PRO A 174 29.56 -8.29 -1.35
CA PRO A 174 28.30 -7.88 -1.97
C PRO A 174 27.94 -6.42 -1.74
N ASP A 175 28.16 -5.91 -0.52
CA ASP A 175 27.88 -4.51 -0.14
C ASP A 175 28.76 -3.49 -0.87
N GLN A 176 29.89 -3.91 -1.42
CA GLN A 176 30.78 -3.07 -2.24
C GLN A 176 30.35 -3.06 -3.71
N VAL A 177 29.43 -3.93 -4.10
CA VAL A 177 28.96 -4.07 -5.48
C VAL A 177 27.65 -3.31 -5.66
N VAL A 178 26.62 -3.63 -4.90
CA VAL A 178 25.29 -3.02 -4.97
C VAL A 178 24.75 -2.78 -3.56
N VAL A 179 24.23 -1.59 -3.33
CA VAL A 179 23.60 -1.21 -2.06
C VAL A 179 22.22 -0.64 -2.35
N GLU A 180 21.27 -0.94 -1.45
CA GLU A 180 19.95 -0.33 -1.50
C GLU A 180 20.06 1.19 -1.43
N ALA A 181 19.19 1.88 -2.19
CA ALA A 181 19.13 3.31 -2.18
C ALA A 181 17.87 3.83 -1.44
N ASP A 182 17.77 5.15 -1.36
CA ASP A 182 16.80 5.86 -0.52
C ASP A 182 15.34 5.54 -0.85
N ALA A 183 15.01 5.17 -2.09
CA ALA A 183 13.64 4.89 -2.50
C ALA A 183 12.98 3.78 -1.66
N ILE A 184 13.69 2.67 -1.47
CA ILE A 184 13.18 1.51 -0.73
C ILE A 184 13.04 1.83 0.75
N HIS A 185 14.07 2.44 1.33
CA HIS A 185 14.04 2.82 2.75
C HIS A 185 12.93 3.82 3.07
N ASN A 186 12.79 4.84 2.24
CA ASN A 186 11.71 5.83 2.36
C ASN A 186 10.33 5.18 2.20
N ALA A 187 10.16 4.27 1.24
CA ALA A 187 8.90 3.55 1.04
C ALA A 187 8.53 2.70 2.25
N LEU A 188 9.47 1.98 2.85
CA LEU A 188 9.23 1.19 4.07
C LEU A 188 8.72 2.06 5.22
N ILE A 189 9.40 3.19 5.48
CA ILE A 189 9.00 4.12 6.55
C ILE A 189 7.62 4.70 6.28
N LEU A 190 7.37 5.22 5.08
CA LEU A 190 6.12 5.86 4.73
C LEU A 190 4.94 4.88 4.75
N LEU A 191 5.12 3.64 4.30
CA LEU A 191 4.10 2.60 4.35
C LEU A 191 3.81 2.17 5.79
N ALA A 192 4.84 1.97 6.62
CA ALA A 192 4.68 1.64 8.03
C ALA A 192 3.92 2.75 8.79
N CYS A 193 4.27 4.02 8.56
CA CYS A 193 3.56 5.19 9.11
C CYS A 193 2.10 5.22 8.64
N SER A 194 1.83 4.95 7.36
CA SER A 194 0.49 4.95 6.80
C SER A 194 -0.39 3.87 7.43
N ILE A 195 0.14 2.67 7.62
CA ILE A 195 -0.55 1.56 8.32
C ILE A 195 -0.84 1.94 9.77
N GLY A 196 0.15 2.48 10.49
CA GLY A 196 -0.03 2.94 11.87
C GLY A 196 -1.13 3.99 12.00
N LEU A 197 -1.17 4.97 11.11
CA LEU A 197 -2.22 6.00 11.06
C LEU A 197 -3.59 5.40 10.75
N LEU A 198 -3.68 4.41 9.86
CA LEU A 198 -4.95 3.72 9.58
C LEU A 198 -5.45 2.95 10.79
N ILE A 199 -4.57 2.25 11.53
CA ILE A 199 -4.92 1.58 12.78
C ILE A 199 -5.49 2.59 13.76
N ILE A 200 -4.82 3.73 13.98
CA ILE A 200 -5.31 4.82 14.83
C ILE A 200 -6.69 5.31 14.33
N SER A 201 -6.86 5.48 13.02
CA SER A 201 -8.14 5.91 12.42
C SER A 201 -9.31 4.96 12.69
N LEU A 202 -9.06 3.66 12.92
CA LEU A 202 -10.11 2.70 13.25
C LEU A 202 -10.71 2.95 14.63
N PHE A 203 -9.95 3.49 15.59
CA PHE A 203 -10.46 3.85 16.91
C PHE A 203 -11.39 5.06 16.86
N PHE A 204 -11.24 5.97 15.89
CA PHE A 204 -12.10 7.13 15.69
C PHE A 204 -13.33 6.77 14.84
N ARG A 205 -14.15 5.85 15.36
CA ARG A 205 -15.37 5.40 14.69
C ARG A 205 -16.45 6.50 14.70
N ASN A 206 -17.22 6.58 13.62
CA ASN A 206 -18.40 7.46 13.55
C ASN A 206 -19.37 7.15 14.69
N ARG A 207 -19.64 8.13 15.55
CA ARG A 207 -20.60 7.97 16.66
C ARG A 207 -22.02 8.04 16.11
N LYS A 208 -22.86 7.10 16.52
CA LYS A 208 -24.31 7.17 16.29
C LYS A 208 -24.89 8.22 17.22
N ILE A 209 -25.60 9.21 16.69
CA ILE A 209 -26.30 10.19 17.51
C ILE A 209 -27.55 9.49 18.02
N ARG A 210 -27.71 9.42 19.35
CA ARG A 210 -28.92 8.98 19.98
C ARG A 210 -29.91 10.14 19.90
N ILE A 211 -30.99 10.00 19.16
CA ILE A 211 -32.09 10.96 19.18
C ILE A 211 -32.84 10.70 20.49
N LYS A 212 -32.90 11.73 21.37
CA LYS A 212 -33.73 11.72 22.58
C LYS A 212 -35.19 11.94 22.17
#